data_a8f658ae53fc5e909e8688985eb1c407
#
_entry.id   a8f658ae53fc5e909e8688985eb1c407
#
_cell.length_a   1.000
_cell.length_b   1.000
_cell.length_c   1.000
_cell.angle_alpha   90.00
_cell.angle_beta   90.00
_cell.angle_gamma   90.00
#
_symmetry.space_group_name_H-M   'P 1'
#
loop_
_entity.id
_entity.type
_entity.pdbx_description
1 polymer ?
#
loop_
_entity_poly.entity_id
_entity_poly.type
_entity_poly.pdbx_seq_one_letter_code
_entity_poly.pdbx_strand_id
1 'polypeptide(L)'
;MDNLFIGKLNNLLSRVSLIDILRDKYKVVSRGGNKYTVQCPFHKDGQETNPSMSVDDDKGVYKCFTCGAKGNVITYLKEKENMSFKEAIEYLGKRFSVDVTDFFSAKSSKKDKIYLESRRINRIACNFFGKTLLLKDKNGNYFYKEAEKYLKKRKIPFSIIKEFKIGYAPPSWNALIDALSENKITINNMHILGLASVSKNNPNHYYDTFVNRIMFPIINEREEVIGFGGRSIDGKEPKYLNSKESLIFKKKSSLYGINIAKSYIMKQDEIILVEGYMDTIACHKMGIKNVVGTLGTAVTEEHAKEIKRYTSNVVLALDSDEAGIKAAKAAILTLLKFDLKLTILSIKETKDLDEFFTVYNKKRFDILYNNRLHWYDYIIETEVKKEISSLSIEEKLMIINSFYRYLDVVKSETEKQMIISHIASKLSVDREALNKDYLRTQKTNHNVSYNDNRKIIKNNTDNKFYYENSLIYLLALNPSLIKEAEREISVDLIKKDITREFYIRLLTLNKEASVEDALNILGNEHIANQILSRKKLYSENIYEKLEELIIKIKSGDIDSKRMEIINNHSLNDGFEAICEKAREIHLLNKQKEKLHQGSDL
;
A
#
# COMPACT_ATOMS: atom_id res chain seq x y z
N MET A 1 5.06 19.53 22.44
CA MET A 1 3.67 20.09 22.46
C MET A 1 3.73 21.36 23.29
N ASP A 2 3.26 22.48 22.71
CA ASP A 2 3.31 23.78 23.39
C ASP A 2 2.46 23.76 24.66
N ASN A 3 3.01 24.33 25.76
CA ASN A 3 2.30 24.44 27.04
C ASN A 3 0.92 25.12 26.93
N LEU A 4 0.75 26.00 25.94
CA LEU A 4 -0.51 26.66 25.61
C LEU A 4 -1.56 25.68 25.05
N PHE A 5 -1.14 24.72 24.20
CA PHE A 5 -2.03 23.69 23.66
C PHE A 5 -2.52 22.72 24.73
N ILE A 6 -1.62 22.30 25.63
CA ILE A 6 -1.96 21.43 26.78
C ILE A 6 -2.94 22.14 27.71
N GLY A 7 -2.75 23.44 27.98
CA GLY A 7 -3.67 24.23 28.78
C GLY A 7 -5.08 24.34 28.19
N LYS A 8 -5.19 24.57 26.88
CA LYS A 8 -6.48 24.59 26.15
C LYS A 8 -7.17 23.23 26.17
N LEU A 9 -6.41 22.14 25.97
CA LEU A 9 -6.93 20.78 26.00
C LEU A 9 -7.49 20.44 27.38
N ASN A 10 -6.77 20.75 28.44
CA ASN A 10 -7.21 20.53 29.80
C ASN A 10 -8.47 21.36 30.14
N ASN A 11 -8.56 22.60 29.64
CA ASN A 11 -9.77 23.42 29.78
C ASN A 11 -10.99 22.81 29.09
N LEU A 12 -10.83 22.28 27.86
CA LEU A 12 -11.91 21.57 27.18
C LEU A 12 -12.31 20.33 27.97
N LEU A 13 -11.36 19.49 28.37
CA LEU A 13 -11.61 18.24 29.07
C LEU A 13 -12.28 18.45 30.43
N SER A 14 -12.00 19.55 31.15
CA SER A 14 -12.65 19.89 32.42
C SER A 14 -14.12 20.33 32.31
N ARG A 15 -14.59 20.63 31.07
CA ARG A 15 -15.97 21.02 30.79
C ARG A 15 -16.80 19.93 30.12
N VAL A 16 -16.19 18.78 29.85
CA VAL A 16 -16.80 17.67 29.11
C VAL A 16 -17.08 16.53 30.10
N SER A 17 -18.32 16.07 30.14
CA SER A 17 -18.71 14.85 30.83
C SER A 17 -18.59 13.64 29.91
N LEU A 18 -17.72 12.71 30.28
CA LEU A 18 -17.58 11.43 29.58
C LEU A 18 -18.85 10.58 29.76
N ILE A 19 -19.44 10.64 30.94
CA ILE A 19 -20.63 9.86 31.24
C ILE A 19 -21.86 10.29 30.43
N ASP A 20 -21.97 11.58 30.08
CA ASP A 20 -23.08 12.08 29.24
C ASP A 20 -22.99 11.58 27.80
N ILE A 21 -21.80 11.32 27.33
CA ILE A 21 -21.58 10.72 25.99
C ILE A 21 -21.88 9.22 26.00
N LEU A 22 -21.45 8.52 27.06
CA LEU A 22 -21.64 7.08 27.16
C LEU A 22 -23.11 6.71 27.47
N ARG A 23 -23.82 7.52 28.24
CA ARG A 23 -25.23 7.31 28.62
C ARG A 23 -26.18 7.27 27.43
N ASP A 24 -25.83 7.94 26.32
CA ASP A 24 -26.64 7.92 25.09
C ASP A 24 -26.74 6.53 24.44
N LYS A 25 -25.74 5.68 24.69
CA LYS A 25 -25.60 4.41 23.96
C LYS A 25 -25.51 3.18 24.88
N TYR A 26 -25.10 3.35 26.14
CA TYR A 26 -24.78 2.24 27.05
C TYR A 26 -25.47 2.36 28.38
N LYS A 27 -25.76 1.22 29.00
CA LYS A 27 -26.34 1.17 30.35
C LYS A 27 -25.32 1.67 31.38
N VAL A 28 -25.71 2.65 32.15
CA VAL A 28 -24.92 3.30 33.19
C VAL A 28 -25.52 3.01 34.57
N VAL A 29 -24.66 2.61 35.51
CA VAL A 29 -25.03 2.38 36.92
C VAL A 29 -24.18 3.30 37.77
N SER A 30 -24.81 4.15 38.57
CA SER A 30 -24.12 5.04 39.52
C SER A 30 -23.52 4.25 40.69
N ARG A 31 -22.33 4.65 41.13
CA ARG A 31 -21.65 4.11 42.32
C ARG A 31 -21.52 5.14 43.47
N GLY A 32 -22.15 6.30 43.32
CA GLY A 32 -22.05 7.42 44.26
C GLY A 32 -21.03 8.48 43.82
N GLY A 33 -21.38 9.75 43.99
CA GLY A 33 -20.65 10.87 43.42
C GLY A 33 -20.62 10.80 41.90
N ASN A 34 -19.53 11.26 41.28
CA ASN A 34 -19.33 11.23 39.84
C ASN A 34 -18.58 9.96 39.37
N LYS A 35 -18.83 8.81 40.05
CA LYS A 35 -18.28 7.50 39.67
C LYS A 35 -19.39 6.58 39.19
N TYR A 36 -19.14 5.92 38.09
CA TYR A 36 -20.11 5.08 37.38
C TYR A 36 -19.50 3.75 36.96
N THR A 37 -20.37 2.77 36.74
CA THR A 37 -20.03 1.56 36.00
C THR A 37 -20.87 1.52 34.75
N VAL A 38 -20.24 1.29 33.59
CA VAL A 38 -20.87 1.38 32.29
C VAL A 38 -20.64 0.06 31.55
N GLN A 39 -21.60 -0.35 30.73
CA GLN A 39 -21.37 -1.41 29.73
C GLN A 39 -20.20 -1.02 28.85
N CYS A 40 -19.19 -1.88 28.75
CA CYS A 40 -17.96 -1.54 28.02
C CYS A 40 -18.16 -1.51 26.51
N PRO A 41 -17.88 -0.39 25.84
CA PRO A 41 -18.01 -0.29 24.39
C PRO A 41 -17.03 -1.16 23.61
N PHE A 42 -15.91 -1.54 24.21
CA PHE A 42 -14.75 -2.13 23.53
C PHE A 42 -14.77 -3.66 23.45
N HIS A 43 -15.69 -4.32 24.12
CA HIS A 43 -15.90 -5.76 23.97
C HIS A 43 -17.39 -6.09 23.96
N LYS A 44 -17.77 -7.18 23.28
CA LYS A 44 -19.17 -7.61 23.07
C LYS A 44 -20.07 -6.47 22.56
N ASP A 45 -19.49 -5.50 21.83
CA ASP A 45 -20.17 -4.31 21.29
C ASP A 45 -21.06 -3.55 22.27
N GLY A 46 -20.66 -3.54 23.55
CA GLY A 46 -21.42 -2.89 24.61
C GLY A 46 -22.69 -3.64 25.05
N GLN A 47 -22.86 -4.89 24.64
CA GLN A 47 -24.05 -5.73 24.96
C GLN A 47 -23.80 -6.69 26.14
N GLU A 48 -22.84 -6.37 27.00
CA GLU A 48 -22.64 -7.16 28.22
C GLU A 48 -23.81 -7.01 29.20
N THR A 49 -24.17 -8.09 29.86
CA THR A 49 -25.28 -8.09 30.83
C THR A 49 -24.93 -7.29 32.08
N ASN A 50 -23.70 -7.41 32.57
CA ASN A 50 -23.19 -6.73 33.75
C ASN A 50 -22.15 -5.68 33.33
N PRO A 51 -22.38 -4.38 33.58
CA PRO A 51 -21.42 -3.33 33.27
C PRO A 51 -20.06 -3.55 33.93
N SER A 52 -18.98 -3.52 33.14
CA SER A 52 -17.62 -3.86 33.58
C SER A 52 -16.60 -2.71 33.45
N MET A 53 -16.97 -1.60 32.83
CA MET A 53 -16.11 -0.44 32.66
C MET A 53 -16.40 0.59 33.78
N SER A 54 -15.41 0.87 34.62
CA SER A 54 -15.46 1.95 35.60
C SER A 54 -15.15 3.28 34.92
N VAL A 55 -15.96 4.30 35.23
CA VAL A 55 -15.81 5.69 34.78
C VAL A 55 -15.73 6.59 36.00
N ASP A 56 -14.69 7.43 36.04
CA ASP A 56 -14.52 8.54 36.98
C ASP A 56 -14.70 9.84 36.18
N ASP A 57 -15.90 10.43 36.27
CA ASP A 57 -16.24 11.57 35.41
C ASP A 57 -15.56 12.86 35.86
N ASP A 58 -15.23 12.98 37.16
CA ASP A 58 -14.45 14.12 37.70
C ASP A 58 -13.04 14.16 37.06
N LYS A 59 -12.45 12.98 36.85
CA LYS A 59 -11.17 12.85 36.20
C LYS A 59 -11.29 12.73 34.69
N GLY A 60 -12.49 12.54 34.14
CA GLY A 60 -12.74 12.33 32.72
C GLY A 60 -12.10 11.06 32.16
N VAL A 61 -11.97 9.99 32.97
CA VAL A 61 -11.27 8.75 32.58
C VAL A 61 -12.13 7.51 32.77
N TYR A 62 -11.83 6.49 31.93
CA TYR A 62 -12.44 5.17 32.08
C TYR A 62 -11.37 4.05 32.12
N LYS A 63 -11.77 2.93 32.72
CA LYS A 63 -11.01 1.67 32.71
C LYS A 63 -11.96 0.48 32.74
N CYS A 64 -11.91 -0.39 31.76
CA CYS A 64 -12.57 -1.69 31.78
C CYS A 64 -11.67 -2.73 32.43
N PHE A 65 -12.20 -3.45 33.42
CA PHE A 65 -11.46 -4.50 34.13
C PHE A 65 -11.53 -5.85 33.39
N THR A 66 -12.43 -6.00 32.42
CA THR A 66 -12.59 -7.23 31.65
C THR A 66 -11.67 -7.26 30.41
N CYS A 67 -11.63 -6.19 29.59
CA CYS A 67 -10.82 -6.16 28.36
C CYS A 67 -9.58 -5.26 28.46
N GLY A 68 -9.38 -4.57 29.59
CA GLY A 68 -8.22 -3.69 29.80
C GLY A 68 -8.28 -2.33 29.10
N ALA A 69 -9.34 -2.02 28.34
CA ALA A 69 -9.50 -0.73 27.67
C ALA A 69 -9.50 0.42 28.71
N LYS A 70 -8.71 1.46 28.43
CA LYS A 70 -8.54 2.61 29.33
C LYS A 70 -8.26 3.88 28.55
N GLY A 71 -8.72 5.01 29.01
CA GLY A 71 -8.49 6.30 28.36
C GLY A 71 -9.35 7.42 28.91
N ASN A 72 -9.42 8.50 28.14
CA ASN A 72 -10.32 9.64 28.37
C ASN A 72 -11.35 9.74 27.23
N VAL A 73 -12.19 10.78 27.28
CA VAL A 73 -13.24 11.01 26.28
C VAL A 73 -12.70 11.07 24.84
N ILE A 74 -11.53 11.66 24.64
CA ILE A 74 -10.90 11.73 23.29
C ILE A 74 -10.45 10.35 22.84
N THR A 75 -9.88 9.55 23.75
CA THR A 75 -9.50 8.16 23.47
C THR A 75 -10.74 7.34 23.07
N TYR A 76 -11.84 7.48 23.79
CA TYR A 76 -13.11 6.83 23.47
C TYR A 76 -13.61 7.20 22.06
N LEU A 77 -13.68 8.49 21.75
CA LEU A 77 -14.15 8.98 20.45
C LEU A 77 -13.24 8.52 19.31
N LYS A 78 -11.93 8.45 19.54
CA LYS A 78 -10.97 7.97 18.54
C LYS A 78 -11.07 6.46 18.30
N GLU A 79 -11.14 5.67 19.38
CA GLU A 79 -11.04 4.21 19.29
C GLU A 79 -12.39 3.53 19.02
N LYS A 80 -13.49 4.08 19.56
CA LYS A 80 -14.82 3.48 19.36
C LYS A 80 -15.66 4.18 18.31
N GLU A 81 -15.57 5.50 18.21
CA GLU A 81 -16.34 6.28 17.23
C GLU A 81 -15.53 6.57 15.95
N ASN A 82 -14.28 6.05 15.86
CA ASN A 82 -13.37 6.22 14.72
C ASN A 82 -13.13 7.68 14.30
N MET A 83 -13.18 8.60 15.26
CA MET A 83 -12.91 10.02 15.02
C MET A 83 -11.41 10.31 15.02
N SER A 84 -10.95 11.20 14.16
CA SER A 84 -9.63 11.81 14.30
C SER A 84 -9.60 12.71 15.55
N PHE A 85 -8.40 13.06 16.01
CA PHE A 85 -8.25 13.98 17.15
C PHE A 85 -9.01 15.31 16.91
N LYS A 86 -8.93 15.85 15.69
CA LYS A 86 -9.62 17.09 15.32
C LYS A 86 -11.13 16.94 15.36
N GLU A 87 -11.67 15.88 14.76
CA GLU A 87 -13.11 15.58 14.77
C GLU A 87 -13.63 15.38 16.21
N ALA A 88 -12.86 14.71 17.07
CA ALA A 88 -13.21 14.55 18.47
C ALA A 88 -13.28 15.90 19.20
N ILE A 89 -12.33 16.79 19.00
CA ILE A 89 -12.34 18.15 19.59
C ILE A 89 -13.53 18.97 19.07
N GLU A 90 -13.79 18.96 17.75
CA GLU A 90 -14.93 19.67 17.15
C GLU A 90 -16.27 19.10 17.63
N TYR A 91 -16.40 17.78 17.75
CA TYR A 91 -17.58 17.12 18.31
C TYR A 91 -17.82 17.55 19.77
N LEU A 92 -16.77 17.52 20.62
CA LEU A 92 -16.86 17.92 22.01
C LEU A 92 -17.23 19.40 22.17
N GLY A 93 -16.60 20.27 21.37
CA GLY A 93 -16.91 21.69 21.33
C GLY A 93 -18.38 21.96 21.01
N LYS A 94 -18.91 21.30 19.99
CA LYS A 94 -20.33 21.43 19.57
C LYS A 94 -21.29 20.89 20.63
N ARG A 95 -21.00 19.70 21.19
CA ARG A 95 -21.89 19.02 22.14
C ARG A 95 -21.98 19.73 23.49
N PHE A 96 -20.84 20.25 23.98
CA PHE A 96 -20.76 20.90 25.31
C PHE A 96 -20.72 22.43 25.20
N SER A 97 -21.00 22.99 24.02
CA SER A 97 -21.00 24.43 23.77
C SER A 97 -19.71 25.15 24.20
N VAL A 98 -18.58 24.47 24.01
CA VAL A 98 -17.26 25.03 24.28
C VAL A 98 -16.65 25.52 22.97
N ASP A 99 -16.18 26.77 22.94
CA ASP A 99 -15.49 27.30 21.78
C ASP A 99 -14.13 26.59 21.62
N VAL A 100 -14.00 25.90 20.50
CA VAL A 100 -12.81 25.16 20.10
C VAL A 100 -12.10 25.77 18.89
N THR A 101 -12.55 26.95 18.42
CA THR A 101 -11.95 27.66 17.26
C THR A 101 -10.48 27.95 17.52
N ASP A 102 -10.11 28.27 18.73
CA ASP A 102 -8.74 28.53 19.17
C ASP A 102 -7.81 27.29 19.18
N PHE A 103 -8.35 26.07 19.20
CA PHE A 103 -7.52 24.87 19.05
C PHE A 103 -6.92 24.78 17.63
N PHE A 104 -7.60 25.39 16.69
CA PHE A 104 -7.28 25.30 15.26
C PHE A 104 -6.88 26.66 14.66
N SER A 105 -7.05 27.77 15.41
CA SER A 105 -6.76 29.15 14.99
C SER A 105 -5.31 29.58 15.18
N ALA A 106 -4.53 28.87 15.99
CA ALA A 106 -3.11 29.15 16.13
C ALA A 106 -2.37 28.72 14.87
N LYS A 107 -2.23 29.62 13.88
CA LYS A 107 -1.47 29.47 12.65
C LYS A 107 -1.84 28.15 11.94
N SER A 108 -2.95 28.14 11.16
CA SER A 108 -3.08 27.12 10.12
C SER A 108 -1.74 27.08 9.40
N SER A 109 -1.01 25.98 9.56
CA SER A 109 0.34 25.90 9.02
C SER A 109 0.23 26.18 7.51
N LYS A 110 1.26 26.72 6.90
CA LYS A 110 1.29 26.90 5.44
C LYS A 110 0.83 25.62 4.73
N LYS A 111 1.08 24.47 5.36
CA LYS A 111 0.66 23.14 4.94
C LYS A 111 -0.86 22.95 4.99
N ASP A 112 -1.56 23.40 6.04
CA ASP A 112 -3.01 23.25 6.15
C ASP A 112 -3.76 24.09 5.12
N LYS A 113 -3.27 25.29 4.83
CA LYS A 113 -3.81 26.15 3.75
C LYS A 113 -3.67 25.49 2.39
N ILE A 114 -2.50 24.92 2.10
CA ILE A 114 -2.25 24.17 0.85
C ILE A 114 -3.18 22.95 0.79
N TYR A 115 -3.38 22.25 1.89
CA TYR A 115 -4.23 21.06 1.97
C TYR A 115 -5.70 21.41 1.67
N LEU A 116 -6.22 22.47 2.28
CA LEU A 116 -7.59 22.95 2.04
C LEU A 116 -7.78 23.43 0.60
N GLU A 117 -6.83 24.19 0.07
CA GLU A 117 -6.88 24.67 -1.31
C GLU A 117 -6.79 23.51 -2.32
N SER A 118 -5.94 22.52 -2.08
CA SER A 118 -5.84 21.32 -2.90
C SER A 118 -7.17 20.57 -3.01
N ARG A 119 -7.90 20.41 -1.89
CA ARG A 119 -9.23 19.78 -1.86
C ARG A 119 -10.26 20.62 -2.61
N ARG A 120 -10.22 21.94 -2.44
CA ARG A 120 -11.09 22.87 -3.16
C ARG A 120 -10.91 22.71 -4.66
N ILE A 121 -9.68 22.70 -5.14
CA ILE A 121 -9.34 22.55 -6.57
C ILE A 121 -9.82 21.21 -7.10
N ASN A 122 -9.54 20.10 -6.43
CA ASN A 122 -10.00 18.79 -6.87
C ASN A 122 -11.52 18.66 -6.89
N ARG A 123 -12.23 19.31 -5.95
CA ARG A 123 -13.70 19.36 -5.96
C ARG A 123 -14.23 20.11 -7.19
N ILE A 124 -13.60 21.24 -7.57
CA ILE A 124 -13.99 22.00 -8.76
C ILE A 124 -13.71 21.17 -10.02
N ALA A 125 -12.55 20.50 -10.11
CA ALA A 125 -12.22 19.62 -11.23
C ALA A 125 -13.21 18.44 -11.33
N CYS A 126 -13.59 17.83 -10.20
CA CYS A 126 -14.59 16.77 -10.16
C CYS A 126 -15.95 17.24 -10.70
N ASN A 127 -16.39 18.43 -10.29
CA ASN A 127 -17.63 19.04 -10.78
C ASN A 127 -17.55 19.36 -12.27
N PHE A 128 -16.40 19.84 -12.76
CA PHE A 128 -16.18 20.08 -14.18
C PHE A 128 -16.34 18.77 -14.97
N PHE A 129 -15.64 17.71 -14.60
CA PHE A 129 -15.75 16.42 -15.29
C PHE A 129 -17.18 15.84 -15.25
N GLY A 130 -17.86 15.98 -14.11
CA GLY A 130 -19.25 15.53 -13.97
C GLY A 130 -20.21 16.32 -14.88
N LYS A 131 -20.08 17.66 -14.92
CA LYS A 131 -20.86 18.52 -15.82
C LYS A 131 -20.58 18.20 -17.29
N THR A 132 -19.32 18.01 -17.64
CA THR A 132 -18.90 17.66 -19.01
C THR A 132 -19.54 16.35 -19.47
N LEU A 133 -19.56 15.32 -18.63
CA LEU A 133 -20.22 14.04 -18.95
C LEU A 133 -21.70 14.20 -19.21
N LEU A 134 -22.37 15.06 -18.43
CA LEU A 134 -23.83 15.24 -18.47
C LEU A 134 -24.27 16.36 -19.41
N LEU A 135 -23.34 17.02 -20.12
CA LEU A 135 -23.64 18.09 -21.05
C LEU A 135 -24.51 17.56 -22.20
N LYS A 136 -25.62 18.28 -22.48
CA LYS A 136 -26.56 17.94 -23.53
C LYS A 136 -26.64 19.06 -24.58
N ASP A 137 -26.92 18.65 -25.81
CA ASP A 137 -27.23 19.57 -26.90
C ASP A 137 -28.66 20.14 -26.76
N LYS A 138 -29.05 21.04 -27.71
CA LYS A 138 -30.39 21.67 -27.75
C LYS A 138 -31.54 20.66 -27.93
N ASN A 139 -31.21 19.43 -28.42
CA ASN A 139 -32.18 18.36 -28.66
C ASN A 139 -32.23 17.38 -27.48
N GLY A 140 -31.50 17.63 -26.39
CA GLY A 140 -31.46 16.79 -25.21
C GLY A 140 -30.53 15.58 -25.30
N ASN A 141 -29.77 15.43 -26.38
CA ASN A 141 -28.78 14.35 -26.53
C ASN A 141 -27.49 14.70 -25.81
N TYR A 142 -26.76 13.69 -25.31
CA TYR A 142 -25.46 13.93 -24.74
C TYR A 142 -24.49 14.49 -25.78
N PHE A 143 -23.79 15.57 -25.40
CA PHE A 143 -22.83 16.24 -26.27
C PHE A 143 -21.65 15.31 -26.65
N TYR A 144 -21.11 14.58 -25.68
CA TYR A 144 -20.01 13.65 -25.88
C TYR A 144 -20.52 12.21 -26.07
N LYS A 145 -20.97 11.89 -27.30
CA LYS A 145 -21.57 10.60 -27.65
C LYS A 145 -20.67 9.38 -27.40
N GLU A 146 -19.35 9.53 -27.55
CA GLU A 146 -18.42 8.43 -27.33
C GLU A 146 -18.31 8.06 -25.83
N ALA A 147 -18.36 9.05 -24.93
CA ALA A 147 -18.42 8.80 -23.49
C ALA A 147 -19.72 8.09 -23.10
N GLU A 148 -20.85 8.54 -23.64
CA GLU A 148 -22.15 7.88 -23.45
C GLU A 148 -22.15 6.43 -23.95
N LYS A 149 -21.65 6.21 -25.18
CA LYS A 149 -21.53 4.89 -25.81
C LYS A 149 -20.69 3.94 -24.96
N TYR A 150 -19.55 4.45 -24.42
CA TYR A 150 -18.71 3.68 -23.53
C TYR A 150 -19.45 3.23 -22.27
N LEU A 151 -20.13 4.15 -21.57
CA LEU A 151 -20.89 3.85 -20.36
C LEU A 151 -22.05 2.88 -20.61
N LYS A 152 -22.77 3.05 -21.73
CA LYS A 152 -23.83 2.13 -22.17
C LYS A 152 -23.29 0.73 -22.48
N LYS A 153 -22.15 0.63 -23.19
CA LYS A 153 -21.49 -0.64 -23.48
C LYS A 153 -21.12 -1.39 -22.19
N ARG A 154 -20.66 -0.65 -21.15
CA ARG A 154 -20.33 -1.20 -19.83
C ARG A 154 -21.56 -1.39 -18.93
N LYS A 155 -22.76 -1.08 -19.42
CA LYS A 155 -24.01 -1.17 -18.65
C LYS A 155 -23.91 -0.46 -17.29
N ILE A 156 -23.29 0.73 -17.23
CA ILE A 156 -23.17 1.54 -16.01
C ILE A 156 -24.40 2.42 -15.88
N PRO A 157 -25.30 2.18 -14.89
CA PRO A 157 -26.52 2.96 -14.71
C PRO A 157 -26.21 4.35 -14.13
N PHE A 158 -27.12 5.30 -14.34
CA PHE A 158 -26.97 6.66 -13.87
C PHE A 158 -26.81 6.77 -12.35
N SER A 159 -27.45 5.88 -11.58
CA SER A 159 -27.28 5.80 -10.13
C SER A 159 -25.81 5.58 -9.72
N ILE A 160 -25.11 4.70 -10.41
CA ILE A 160 -23.68 4.43 -10.19
C ILE A 160 -22.82 5.61 -10.65
N ILE A 161 -23.15 6.24 -11.78
CA ILE A 161 -22.46 7.46 -12.24
C ILE A 161 -22.51 8.53 -11.17
N LYS A 162 -23.69 8.74 -10.56
CA LYS A 162 -23.90 9.71 -9.49
C LYS A 162 -23.18 9.30 -8.18
N GLU A 163 -23.30 8.04 -7.79
CA GLU A 163 -22.72 7.49 -6.55
C GLU A 163 -21.19 7.63 -6.55
N PHE A 164 -20.54 7.26 -7.65
CA PHE A 164 -19.07 7.34 -7.82
C PHE A 164 -18.59 8.69 -8.39
N LYS A 165 -19.50 9.63 -8.66
CA LYS A 165 -19.22 10.94 -9.28
C LYS A 165 -18.42 10.79 -10.58
N ILE A 166 -18.72 9.75 -11.38
CA ILE A 166 -18.05 9.51 -12.65
C ILE A 166 -18.23 10.71 -13.57
N GLY A 167 -17.16 11.12 -14.25
CA GLY A 167 -17.11 12.25 -15.13
C GLY A 167 -16.48 11.94 -16.48
N TYR A 168 -16.25 12.99 -17.27
CA TYR A 168 -15.56 12.90 -18.53
C TYR A 168 -14.61 14.06 -18.74
N ALA A 169 -13.37 13.78 -19.08
CA ALA A 169 -12.40 14.75 -19.57
C ALA A 169 -12.55 14.83 -21.10
N PRO A 170 -12.92 16.00 -21.65
CA PRO A 170 -13.20 16.14 -23.09
C PRO A 170 -11.93 15.97 -23.93
N PRO A 171 -12.06 15.79 -25.27
CA PRO A 171 -10.93 15.69 -26.20
C PRO A 171 -10.32 17.07 -26.49
N SER A 172 -9.93 17.76 -25.43
CA SER A 172 -9.30 19.09 -25.45
C SER A 172 -8.08 19.07 -24.54
N TRP A 173 -7.06 19.82 -24.93
CA TRP A 173 -5.82 19.92 -24.16
C TRP A 173 -5.82 21.01 -23.09
N ASN A 174 -6.87 21.89 -23.08
CA ASN A 174 -6.89 23.05 -22.19
C ASN A 174 -8.24 23.23 -21.47
N ALA A 175 -9.27 22.42 -21.73
CA ALA A 175 -10.61 22.66 -21.22
C ALA A 175 -10.71 22.71 -19.69
N LEU A 176 -9.94 21.86 -18.97
CA LEU A 176 -9.89 21.89 -17.52
C LEU A 176 -9.06 23.08 -17.03
N ILE A 177 -7.92 23.35 -17.66
CA ILE A 177 -7.07 24.52 -17.32
C ILE A 177 -7.87 25.80 -17.42
N ASP A 178 -8.63 26.00 -18.51
CA ASP A 178 -9.46 27.19 -18.73
C ASP A 178 -10.53 27.31 -17.64
N ALA A 179 -11.28 26.24 -17.38
CA ALA A 179 -12.31 26.19 -16.34
C ALA A 179 -11.77 26.43 -14.92
N LEU A 180 -10.56 25.96 -14.60
CA LEU A 180 -9.94 26.20 -13.31
C LEU A 180 -9.37 27.62 -13.22
N SER A 181 -8.86 28.18 -14.33
CA SER A 181 -8.35 29.55 -14.40
C SER A 181 -9.47 30.60 -14.18
N GLU A 182 -10.68 30.36 -14.73
CA GLU A 182 -11.87 31.16 -14.42
C GLU A 182 -12.18 31.19 -12.92
N ASN A 183 -11.89 30.12 -12.21
CA ASN A 183 -12.01 30.01 -10.75
C ASN A 183 -10.81 30.57 -9.97
N LYS A 184 -9.94 31.36 -10.64
CA LYS A 184 -8.71 31.99 -10.09
C LYS A 184 -7.71 30.98 -9.51
N ILE A 185 -7.66 29.78 -10.07
CA ILE A 185 -6.69 28.74 -9.68
C ILE A 185 -5.44 28.89 -10.56
N THR A 186 -4.27 28.92 -9.94
CA THR A 186 -3.00 29.10 -10.66
C THR A 186 -2.59 27.79 -11.34
N ILE A 187 -1.92 27.91 -12.48
CA ILE A 187 -1.40 26.75 -13.24
C ILE A 187 -0.44 25.90 -12.40
N ASN A 188 0.34 26.53 -11.53
CA ASN A 188 1.25 25.83 -10.62
C ASN A 188 0.49 24.90 -9.65
N ASN A 189 -0.63 25.35 -9.08
CA ASN A 189 -1.47 24.52 -8.22
C ASN A 189 -2.10 23.36 -9.01
N MET A 190 -2.53 23.58 -10.25
CA MET A 190 -3.03 22.52 -11.13
C MET A 190 -1.95 21.48 -11.42
N HIS A 191 -0.72 21.93 -11.69
CA HIS A 191 0.42 21.05 -11.94
C HIS A 191 0.81 20.22 -10.72
N ILE A 192 0.87 20.84 -9.52
CA ILE A 192 1.17 20.13 -8.26
C ILE A 192 0.15 19.01 -7.98
N LEU A 193 -1.13 19.24 -8.34
CA LEU A 193 -2.20 18.24 -8.17
C LEU A 193 -2.29 17.24 -9.33
N GLY A 194 -1.41 17.34 -10.33
CA GLY A 194 -1.42 16.47 -11.50
C GLY A 194 -2.62 16.66 -12.41
N LEU A 195 -3.30 17.80 -12.35
CA LEU A 195 -4.41 18.18 -13.26
C LEU A 195 -3.87 18.79 -14.55
N ALA A 196 -2.73 19.47 -14.49
CA ALA A 196 -2.01 20.00 -15.65
C ALA A 196 -0.62 19.34 -15.74
N SER A 197 -0.19 19.07 -16.96
CA SER A 197 1.13 18.52 -17.30
C SER A 197 1.92 19.52 -18.14
N VAL A 198 3.26 19.45 -18.03
CA VAL A 198 4.18 20.30 -18.80
C VAL A 198 4.58 19.58 -20.08
N SER A 199 4.62 20.30 -21.19
CA SER A 199 5.11 19.78 -22.46
C SER A 199 6.60 19.43 -22.41
N LYS A 200 6.97 18.26 -22.93
CA LYS A 200 8.40 17.85 -23.02
C LYS A 200 9.24 18.81 -23.84
N ASN A 201 8.63 19.42 -24.87
CA ASN A 201 9.32 20.28 -25.84
C ASN A 201 9.32 21.77 -25.44
N ASN A 202 8.44 22.18 -24.51
CA ASN A 202 8.34 23.57 -24.05
C ASN A 202 7.96 23.61 -22.56
N PRO A 203 8.92 23.90 -21.66
CA PRO A 203 8.68 23.93 -20.20
C PRO A 203 7.65 24.97 -19.73
N ASN A 204 7.34 25.97 -20.57
CA ASN A 204 6.35 26.99 -20.28
C ASN A 204 4.95 26.67 -20.79
N HIS A 205 4.78 25.55 -21.53
CA HIS A 205 3.51 25.13 -22.09
C HIS A 205 2.88 24.04 -21.23
N TYR A 206 1.73 24.35 -20.64
CA TYR A 206 0.93 23.42 -19.85
C TYR A 206 -0.28 22.94 -20.65
N TYR A 207 -0.69 21.71 -20.38
CA TYR A 207 -1.86 21.09 -20.99
C TYR A 207 -2.59 20.19 -19.98
N ASP A 208 -3.87 19.90 -20.24
CA ASP A 208 -4.69 19.02 -19.39
C ASP A 208 -4.06 17.62 -19.30
N THR A 209 -3.84 17.12 -18.09
CA THR A 209 -3.30 15.76 -17.88
C THR A 209 -4.27 14.70 -18.38
N PHE A 210 -5.55 14.92 -18.23
CA PHE A 210 -6.60 13.99 -18.65
C PHE A 210 -7.30 14.52 -19.87
N VAL A 211 -7.19 13.80 -20.99
CA VAL A 211 -7.78 14.16 -22.29
C VAL A 211 -8.49 12.92 -22.84
N ASN A 212 -9.73 13.07 -23.27
CA ASN A 212 -10.58 12.03 -23.85
C ASN A 212 -10.65 10.77 -22.96
N ARG A 213 -10.96 10.95 -21.66
CA ARG A 213 -11.01 9.88 -20.66
C ARG A 213 -12.29 9.90 -19.84
N ILE A 214 -12.83 8.73 -19.55
CA ILE A 214 -13.80 8.58 -18.46
C ILE A 214 -13.05 8.77 -17.14
N MET A 215 -13.58 9.66 -16.30
CA MET A 215 -12.94 10.08 -15.07
C MET A 215 -13.57 9.40 -13.85
N PHE A 216 -12.72 8.83 -13.02
CA PHE A 216 -13.06 8.19 -11.76
C PHE A 216 -12.45 9.01 -10.62
N PRO A 217 -13.23 9.87 -9.94
CA PRO A 217 -12.74 10.60 -8.79
C PRO A 217 -12.36 9.64 -7.66
N ILE A 218 -11.16 9.81 -7.10
CA ILE A 218 -10.70 9.07 -5.94
C ILE A 218 -11.10 9.88 -4.71
N ILE A 219 -11.99 9.30 -3.89
CA ILE A 219 -12.62 9.98 -2.75
C ILE A 219 -12.23 9.24 -1.49
N ASN A 220 -11.72 9.98 -0.51
CA ASN A 220 -11.30 9.40 0.76
C ASN A 220 -12.50 9.12 1.69
N GLU A 221 -12.24 8.56 2.86
CA GLU A 221 -13.23 8.22 3.89
C GLU A 221 -14.02 9.45 4.43
N ARG A 222 -13.53 10.67 4.15
CA ARG A 222 -14.16 11.94 4.55
C ARG A 222 -14.96 12.61 3.44
N GLU A 223 -15.28 11.88 2.39
CA GLU A 223 -15.99 12.40 1.20
C GLU A 223 -15.22 13.47 0.40
N GLU A 224 -13.89 13.55 0.54
CA GLU A 224 -13.05 14.53 -0.13
C GLU A 224 -12.41 13.94 -1.36
N VAL A 225 -12.46 14.65 -2.49
CA VAL A 225 -11.79 14.26 -3.73
C VAL A 225 -10.30 14.51 -3.60
N ILE A 226 -9.51 13.44 -3.54
CA ILE A 226 -8.07 13.50 -3.34
C ILE A 226 -7.27 13.33 -4.63
N GLY A 227 -7.86 12.75 -5.67
CA GLY A 227 -7.23 12.51 -6.96
C GLY A 227 -8.21 11.96 -7.97
N PHE A 228 -7.69 11.51 -9.11
CA PHE A 228 -8.47 11.00 -10.21
C PHE A 228 -7.80 9.81 -10.89
N GLY A 229 -8.59 8.87 -11.36
CA GLY A 229 -8.24 7.93 -12.40
C GLY A 229 -8.92 8.29 -13.70
N GLY A 230 -8.26 8.12 -14.83
CA GLY A 230 -8.82 8.39 -16.14
C GLY A 230 -8.65 7.22 -17.09
N ARG A 231 -9.75 6.62 -17.59
CA ARG A 231 -9.70 5.56 -18.59
C ARG A 231 -9.84 6.11 -19.99
N SER A 232 -8.86 5.83 -20.85
CA SER A 232 -8.91 6.15 -22.29
C SER A 232 -10.10 5.45 -22.97
N ILE A 233 -10.83 6.19 -23.81
CA ILE A 233 -11.95 5.65 -24.61
C ILE A 233 -11.63 5.52 -26.09
N ASP A 234 -10.50 6.07 -26.53
CA ASP A 234 -9.99 6.04 -27.91
C ASP A 234 -8.85 5.04 -28.12
N GLY A 235 -8.54 4.22 -27.10
CA GLY A 235 -7.50 3.19 -27.16
C GLY A 235 -6.08 3.70 -26.98
N LYS A 236 -5.88 5.00 -26.71
CA LYS A 236 -4.54 5.55 -26.44
C LYS A 236 -3.97 5.06 -25.12
N GLU A 237 -2.72 4.69 -25.13
CA GLU A 237 -1.99 4.32 -23.91
C GLU A 237 -1.59 5.58 -23.10
N PRO A 238 -1.48 5.47 -21.78
CA PRO A 238 -1.86 4.31 -20.98
C PRO A 238 -3.38 4.13 -20.90
N LYS A 239 -3.86 2.88 -20.92
CA LYS A 239 -5.28 2.52 -20.79
C LYS A 239 -5.92 3.19 -19.56
N TYR A 240 -5.24 3.14 -18.42
CA TYR A 240 -5.58 3.87 -17.21
C TYR A 240 -4.46 4.83 -16.83
N LEU A 241 -4.82 6.08 -16.54
CA LEU A 241 -3.92 7.11 -16.03
C LEU A 241 -4.42 7.57 -14.66
N ASN A 242 -3.58 7.52 -13.64
CA ASN A 242 -3.91 8.04 -12.31
C ASN A 242 -3.22 9.39 -12.07
N SER A 243 -3.83 10.22 -11.21
CA SER A 243 -3.16 11.41 -10.69
C SER A 243 -1.77 11.08 -10.14
N LYS A 244 -0.84 12.02 -10.27
CA LYS A 244 0.47 11.95 -9.61
C LYS A 244 0.31 12.01 -8.09
N GLU A 245 1.27 11.45 -7.36
CA GLU A 245 1.36 11.59 -5.90
C GLU A 245 1.37 13.07 -5.53
N SER A 246 0.65 13.42 -4.48
CA SER A 246 0.54 14.81 -4.01
C SER A 246 0.43 14.85 -2.49
N LEU A 247 0.31 16.07 -1.92
CA LEU A 247 0.10 16.24 -0.48
C LEU A 247 -1.18 15.54 0.01
N ILE A 248 -2.23 15.48 -0.83
CA ILE A 248 -3.54 14.93 -0.48
C ILE A 248 -3.81 13.55 -1.07
N PHE A 249 -2.99 13.06 -2.00
CA PHE A 249 -3.15 11.76 -2.65
C PHE A 249 -1.88 10.92 -2.58
N LYS A 250 -2.02 9.74 -2.01
CA LYS A 250 -0.98 8.70 -1.99
C LYS A 250 -1.60 7.39 -2.46
N LYS A 251 -1.18 6.92 -3.62
CA LYS A 251 -1.69 5.71 -4.25
C LYS A 251 -1.56 4.49 -3.33
N LYS A 252 -0.44 4.41 -2.59
CA LYS A 252 -0.12 3.31 -1.67
C LYS A 252 -1.04 3.18 -0.46
N SER A 253 -1.86 4.19 -0.15
CA SER A 253 -2.78 4.18 1.00
C SER A 253 -4.22 4.47 0.62
N SER A 254 -4.51 4.69 -0.65
CA SER A 254 -5.84 5.07 -1.11
C SER A 254 -6.61 3.86 -1.63
N LEU A 255 -7.83 3.68 -1.13
CA LEU A 255 -8.75 2.62 -1.54
C LEU A 255 -9.92 3.25 -2.32
N TYR A 256 -10.09 2.87 -3.58
CA TYR A 256 -11.18 3.36 -4.42
C TYR A 256 -12.54 2.86 -3.93
N GLY A 257 -13.49 3.76 -3.77
CA GLY A 257 -14.83 3.44 -3.30
C GLY A 257 -14.97 3.37 -1.78
N ILE A 258 -13.93 3.62 -0.99
CA ILE A 258 -13.95 3.54 0.48
C ILE A 258 -15.01 4.47 1.11
N ASN A 259 -15.22 5.65 0.55
CA ASN A 259 -16.24 6.60 1.01
C ASN A 259 -17.65 5.98 0.98
N ILE A 260 -17.95 5.14 -0.01
CA ILE A 260 -19.24 4.43 -0.14
C ILE A 260 -19.22 3.14 0.70
N ALA A 261 -18.12 2.37 0.62
CA ALA A 261 -18.03 1.03 1.17
C ALA A 261 -17.92 1.00 2.70
N LYS A 262 -17.33 2.01 3.35
CA LYS A 262 -16.99 1.99 4.78
C LYS A 262 -18.13 1.57 5.71
N SER A 263 -19.35 2.08 5.48
CA SER A 263 -20.51 1.75 6.32
C SER A 263 -20.97 0.30 6.13
N TYR A 264 -20.85 -0.22 4.91
CA TYR A 264 -21.17 -1.62 4.59
C TYR A 264 -20.10 -2.56 5.12
N ILE A 265 -18.82 -2.19 5.04
CA ILE A 265 -17.70 -2.94 5.61
C ILE A 265 -17.89 -3.11 7.12
N MET A 266 -18.15 -2.01 7.84
CA MET A 266 -18.38 -2.07 9.29
C MET A 266 -19.62 -2.87 9.66
N LYS A 267 -20.71 -2.77 8.87
CA LYS A 267 -21.94 -3.52 9.10
C LYS A 267 -21.81 -5.03 8.86
N GLN A 268 -21.03 -5.41 7.84
CA GLN A 268 -20.83 -6.81 7.45
C GLN A 268 -19.60 -7.41 8.14
N ASP A 269 -18.80 -6.58 8.81
CA ASP A 269 -17.49 -6.93 9.36
C ASP A 269 -16.58 -7.62 8.34
N GLU A 270 -16.65 -7.18 7.07
CA GLU A 270 -15.87 -7.77 5.99
C GLU A 270 -15.65 -6.77 4.84
N ILE A 271 -14.44 -6.78 4.26
CA ILE A 271 -14.07 -6.01 3.07
C ILE A 271 -13.69 -6.95 1.93
N ILE A 272 -14.16 -6.62 0.72
CA ILE A 272 -13.72 -7.28 -0.51
C ILE A 272 -12.75 -6.34 -1.22
N LEU A 273 -11.53 -6.82 -1.47
CA LEU A 273 -10.45 -6.06 -2.08
C LEU A 273 -10.24 -6.53 -3.53
N VAL A 274 -10.39 -5.61 -4.48
CA VAL A 274 -10.22 -5.84 -5.92
C VAL A 274 -9.10 -4.96 -6.49
N GLU A 275 -8.69 -5.20 -7.76
CA GLU A 275 -7.57 -4.46 -8.34
C GLU A 275 -7.94 -3.06 -8.84
N GLY A 276 -9.10 -2.91 -9.48
CA GLY A 276 -9.38 -1.74 -10.30
C GLY A 276 -10.68 -1.00 -10.04
N TYR A 277 -10.82 0.10 -10.79
CA TYR A 277 -12.02 0.93 -10.79
C TYR A 277 -13.25 0.17 -11.28
N MET A 278 -13.08 -0.59 -12.37
CA MET A 278 -14.21 -1.25 -13.01
C MET A 278 -14.71 -2.43 -12.22
N ASP A 279 -13.84 -3.18 -11.57
CA ASP A 279 -14.22 -4.29 -10.68
C ASP A 279 -15.02 -3.78 -9.50
N THR A 280 -14.55 -2.71 -8.86
CA THR A 280 -15.28 -2.04 -7.77
C THR A 280 -16.67 -1.60 -8.25
N ILE A 281 -16.74 -0.89 -9.38
CA ILE A 281 -18.01 -0.40 -9.93
C ILE A 281 -18.94 -1.56 -10.32
N ALA A 282 -18.41 -2.63 -10.91
CA ALA A 282 -19.19 -3.80 -11.30
C ALA A 282 -19.82 -4.49 -10.10
N CYS A 283 -19.08 -4.65 -9.00
CA CYS A 283 -19.61 -5.18 -7.74
C CYS A 283 -20.70 -4.26 -7.15
N HIS A 284 -20.45 -2.97 -7.06
CA HIS A 284 -21.41 -2.00 -6.52
C HIS A 284 -22.69 -1.95 -7.35
N LYS A 285 -22.59 -2.09 -8.67
CA LYS A 285 -23.73 -2.21 -9.59
C LYS A 285 -24.61 -3.42 -9.26
N MET A 286 -24.02 -4.52 -8.82
CA MET A 286 -24.74 -5.74 -8.39
C MET A 286 -25.20 -5.70 -6.93
N GLY A 287 -25.04 -4.56 -6.24
CA GLY A 287 -25.45 -4.39 -4.85
C GLY A 287 -24.46 -4.96 -3.82
N ILE A 288 -23.25 -5.35 -4.24
CA ILE A 288 -22.17 -5.77 -3.36
C ILE A 288 -21.38 -4.51 -2.97
N LYS A 289 -21.68 -3.96 -1.78
CA LYS A 289 -21.27 -2.60 -1.41
C LYS A 289 -20.01 -2.52 -0.53
N ASN A 290 -19.56 -3.63 0.05
CA ASN A 290 -18.34 -3.68 0.89
C ASN A 290 -17.06 -3.90 0.06
N VAL A 291 -17.04 -3.43 -1.19
CA VAL A 291 -15.94 -3.63 -2.16
C VAL A 291 -15.14 -2.35 -2.36
N VAL A 292 -13.82 -2.46 -2.36
CA VAL A 292 -12.88 -1.38 -2.63
C VAL A 292 -11.76 -1.83 -3.57
N GLY A 293 -11.17 -0.89 -4.32
CA GLY A 293 -10.10 -1.15 -5.29
C GLY A 293 -8.74 -0.57 -4.87
N THR A 294 -7.65 -1.23 -5.24
CA THR A 294 -6.26 -0.80 -4.95
C THR A 294 -5.66 0.14 -5.99
N LEU A 295 -6.46 0.65 -6.92
CA LEU A 295 -6.03 1.59 -7.96
C LEU A 295 -4.97 1.02 -8.94
N GLY A 296 -4.97 -0.31 -9.16
CA GLY A 296 -3.99 -0.98 -10.01
C GLY A 296 -2.57 -0.94 -9.44
N THR A 297 -2.43 -1.06 -8.13
CA THR A 297 -1.16 -1.25 -7.44
C THR A 297 -1.19 -2.49 -6.58
N ALA A 298 -0.01 -3.04 -6.28
CA ALA A 298 0.10 -4.09 -5.28
C ALA A 298 -0.45 -3.62 -3.92
N VAL A 299 -1.00 -4.55 -3.16
CA VAL A 299 -1.45 -4.31 -1.78
C VAL A 299 -0.24 -3.97 -0.90
N THR A 300 -0.32 -2.85 -0.19
CA THR A 300 0.76 -2.33 0.64
C THR A 300 0.46 -2.46 2.13
N GLU A 301 1.46 -2.22 2.96
CA GLU A 301 1.28 -2.15 4.42
C GLU A 301 0.38 -0.98 4.85
N GLU A 302 0.40 0.13 4.09
CA GLU A 302 -0.49 1.26 4.31
C GLU A 302 -1.95 0.89 4.03
N HIS A 303 -2.21 0.13 2.95
CA HIS A 303 -3.55 -0.44 2.70
C HIS A 303 -3.98 -1.35 3.84
N ALA A 304 -3.10 -2.24 4.34
CA ALA A 304 -3.41 -3.12 5.46
C ALA A 304 -3.77 -2.35 6.74
N LYS A 305 -3.02 -1.29 7.06
CA LYS A 305 -3.31 -0.38 8.20
C LYS A 305 -4.66 0.31 8.03
N GLU A 306 -4.97 0.77 6.82
CA GLU A 306 -6.25 1.43 6.55
C GLU A 306 -7.42 0.44 6.68
N ILE A 307 -7.31 -0.76 6.08
CA ILE A 307 -8.33 -1.82 6.18
C ILE A 307 -8.58 -2.21 7.64
N LYS A 308 -7.53 -2.40 8.44
CA LYS A 308 -7.62 -2.79 9.85
C LYS A 308 -8.44 -1.83 10.71
N ARG A 309 -8.62 -0.58 10.28
CA ARG A 309 -9.47 0.41 10.97
C ARG A 309 -10.96 0.09 10.88
N TYR A 310 -11.36 -0.69 9.87
CA TYR A 310 -12.78 -0.98 9.59
C TYR A 310 -13.15 -2.42 9.91
N THR A 311 -12.27 -3.37 9.60
CA THR A 311 -12.50 -4.79 9.82
C THR A 311 -11.20 -5.57 9.89
N SER A 312 -11.26 -6.79 10.43
CA SER A 312 -10.17 -7.77 10.36
C SER A 312 -10.38 -8.83 9.29
N ASN A 313 -11.55 -8.89 8.64
CA ASN A 313 -11.91 -9.91 7.68
C ASN A 313 -11.79 -9.38 6.25
N VAL A 314 -10.92 -9.98 5.45
CA VAL A 314 -10.61 -9.53 4.08
C VAL A 314 -10.84 -10.66 3.10
N VAL A 315 -11.61 -10.38 2.06
CA VAL A 315 -11.75 -11.23 0.88
C VAL A 315 -10.91 -10.62 -0.25
N LEU A 316 -9.91 -11.34 -0.73
CA LEU A 316 -9.15 -10.94 -1.92
C LEU A 316 -9.85 -11.48 -3.17
N ALA A 317 -10.15 -10.59 -4.11
CA ALA A 317 -10.74 -10.92 -5.41
C ALA A 317 -9.92 -10.23 -6.50
N LEU A 318 -8.68 -10.70 -6.69
CA LEU A 318 -7.74 -10.18 -7.67
C LEU A 318 -7.87 -10.94 -9.01
N ASP A 319 -7.22 -10.42 -10.06
CA ASP A 319 -7.26 -11.02 -11.40
C ASP A 319 -6.81 -12.48 -11.38
N SER A 320 -7.36 -13.30 -12.26
CA SER A 320 -7.09 -14.74 -12.32
C SER A 320 -5.89 -15.15 -13.18
N ASP A 321 -5.24 -14.17 -13.85
CA ASP A 321 -4.04 -14.43 -14.64
C ASP A 321 -2.78 -14.64 -13.75
N GLU A 322 -1.66 -15.04 -14.36
CA GLU A 322 -0.40 -15.30 -13.62
C GLU A 322 0.07 -14.09 -12.82
N ALA A 323 -0.12 -12.89 -13.35
CA ALA A 323 0.25 -11.65 -12.66
C ALA A 323 -0.63 -11.42 -11.43
N GLY A 324 -1.95 -11.64 -11.55
CA GLY A 324 -2.89 -11.55 -10.43
C GLY A 324 -2.66 -12.62 -9.36
N ILE A 325 -2.33 -13.87 -9.75
CA ILE A 325 -1.95 -14.92 -8.79
C ILE A 325 -0.70 -14.51 -7.99
N LYS A 326 0.31 -13.96 -8.68
CA LYS A 326 1.53 -13.46 -8.02
C LYS A 326 1.21 -12.28 -7.10
N ALA A 327 0.34 -11.37 -7.53
CA ALA A 327 -0.12 -10.24 -6.73
C ALA A 327 -0.91 -10.72 -5.48
N ALA A 328 -1.79 -11.73 -5.63
CA ALA A 328 -2.53 -12.32 -4.52
C ALA A 328 -1.60 -12.95 -3.47
N LYS A 329 -0.60 -13.71 -3.89
CA LYS A 329 0.42 -14.29 -2.99
C LYS A 329 1.19 -13.23 -2.21
N ALA A 330 1.57 -12.13 -2.86
CA ALA A 330 2.23 -11.00 -2.21
C ALA A 330 1.28 -10.25 -1.26
N ALA A 331 0.02 -10.05 -1.66
CA ALA A 331 -1.02 -9.42 -0.84
C ALA A 331 -1.30 -10.23 0.43
N ILE A 332 -1.43 -11.56 0.33
CA ILE A 332 -1.61 -12.46 1.47
C ILE A 332 -0.49 -12.23 2.49
N LEU A 333 0.78 -12.28 2.06
CA LEU A 333 1.93 -12.08 2.94
C LEU A 333 1.91 -10.71 3.62
N THR A 334 1.54 -9.66 2.89
CA THR A 334 1.46 -8.29 3.42
C THR A 334 0.35 -8.16 4.45
N LEU A 335 -0.84 -8.67 4.16
CA LEU A 335 -2.02 -8.53 5.03
C LEU A 335 -1.92 -9.37 6.32
N LEU A 336 -1.34 -10.58 6.25
CA LEU A 336 -1.11 -11.44 7.42
C LEU A 336 -0.20 -10.76 8.47
N LYS A 337 0.77 -9.94 8.09
CA LYS A 337 1.61 -9.17 9.02
C LYS A 337 0.79 -8.27 9.95
N PHE A 338 -0.40 -7.83 9.48
CA PHE A 338 -1.31 -6.95 10.21
C PHE A 338 -2.45 -7.70 10.93
N ASP A 339 -2.32 -9.03 11.04
CA ASP A 339 -3.30 -9.85 11.75
C ASP A 339 -4.71 -9.71 11.13
N LEU A 340 -4.77 -9.78 9.81
CA LEU A 340 -5.99 -9.80 9.02
C LEU A 340 -6.33 -11.23 8.62
N LYS A 341 -7.59 -11.60 8.75
CA LYS A 341 -8.13 -12.91 8.35
C LYS A 341 -8.47 -12.88 6.87
N LEU A 342 -7.90 -13.81 6.10
CA LEU A 342 -7.94 -13.76 4.66
C LEU A 342 -8.69 -14.95 4.07
N THR A 343 -9.61 -14.64 3.16
CA THR A 343 -10.17 -15.58 2.21
C THR A 343 -9.99 -15.07 0.79
N ILE A 344 -9.97 -15.98 -0.17
CA ILE A 344 -9.70 -15.67 -1.57
C ILE A 344 -10.92 -16.05 -2.38
N LEU A 345 -11.47 -15.11 -3.13
CA LEU A 345 -12.48 -15.34 -4.14
C LEU A 345 -11.78 -15.67 -5.46
N SER A 346 -11.60 -16.94 -5.74
CA SER A 346 -10.97 -17.42 -6.98
C SER A 346 -11.99 -17.42 -8.11
N ILE A 347 -11.79 -16.57 -9.12
CA ILE A 347 -12.63 -16.51 -10.31
C ILE A 347 -11.90 -17.27 -11.41
N LYS A 348 -12.42 -18.43 -11.82
CA LYS A 348 -11.78 -19.28 -12.86
C LYS A 348 -12.43 -19.10 -14.23
N GLU A 349 -13.65 -18.56 -14.26
CA GLU A 349 -14.48 -18.44 -15.44
C GLU A 349 -14.15 -17.20 -16.30
N THR A 350 -13.60 -16.15 -15.70
CA THR A 350 -13.26 -14.88 -16.34
C THR A 350 -12.00 -14.30 -15.73
N LYS A 351 -11.45 -13.28 -16.40
CA LYS A 351 -10.21 -12.64 -15.93
C LYS A 351 -10.40 -11.84 -14.64
N ASP A 352 -11.45 -11.02 -14.59
CA ASP A 352 -11.74 -10.07 -13.51
C ASP A 352 -13.25 -10.03 -13.20
N LEU A 353 -13.63 -9.28 -12.16
CA LEU A 353 -15.04 -9.15 -11.75
C LEU A 353 -15.87 -8.27 -12.70
N ASP A 354 -15.27 -7.33 -13.42
CA ASP A 354 -15.97 -6.53 -14.43
C ASP A 354 -16.41 -7.43 -15.59
N GLU A 355 -15.51 -8.31 -16.07
CA GLU A 355 -15.86 -9.31 -17.07
C GLU A 355 -16.86 -10.33 -16.53
N PHE A 356 -16.66 -10.81 -15.30
CA PHE A 356 -17.58 -11.76 -14.66
C PHE A 356 -19.03 -11.25 -14.67
N PHE A 357 -19.28 -10.03 -14.27
CA PHE A 357 -20.62 -9.46 -14.25
C PHE A 357 -21.16 -9.01 -15.62
N THR A 358 -20.39 -9.15 -16.70
CA THR A 358 -20.93 -9.07 -18.06
C THR A 358 -21.61 -10.36 -18.49
N VAL A 359 -21.12 -11.50 -17.99
CA VAL A 359 -21.57 -12.85 -18.36
C VAL A 359 -22.51 -13.44 -17.31
N TYR A 360 -22.19 -13.26 -16.02
CA TYR A 360 -22.89 -13.88 -14.91
C TYR A 360 -23.65 -12.85 -14.06
N ASN A 361 -24.60 -13.33 -13.27
CA ASN A 361 -25.41 -12.53 -12.37
C ASN A 361 -24.93 -12.66 -10.91
N LYS A 362 -25.59 -11.91 -10.01
CA LYS A 362 -25.30 -11.94 -8.58
C LYS A 362 -25.45 -13.34 -7.96
N LYS A 363 -26.43 -14.16 -8.39
CA LYS A 363 -26.60 -15.51 -7.85
C LYS A 363 -25.36 -16.40 -8.08
N ARG A 364 -24.74 -16.30 -9.26
CA ARG A 364 -23.49 -17.03 -9.55
C ARG A 364 -22.34 -16.52 -8.68
N PHE A 365 -22.25 -15.21 -8.50
CA PHE A 365 -21.27 -14.62 -7.57
C PHE A 365 -21.48 -15.12 -6.14
N ASP A 366 -22.71 -15.16 -5.64
CA ASP A 366 -23.02 -15.64 -4.27
C ASP A 366 -22.57 -17.10 -4.07
N ILE A 367 -22.66 -17.94 -5.10
CA ILE A 367 -22.13 -19.31 -5.07
C ILE A 367 -20.61 -19.31 -4.93
N LEU A 368 -19.90 -18.54 -5.74
CA LEU A 368 -18.44 -18.44 -5.67
C LEU A 368 -17.99 -17.85 -4.32
N TYR A 369 -18.70 -16.82 -3.87
CA TYR A 369 -18.43 -16.16 -2.62
C TYR A 369 -18.58 -17.08 -1.41
N ASN A 370 -19.58 -17.94 -1.39
CA ASN A 370 -19.78 -18.93 -0.33
C ASN A 370 -18.74 -20.06 -0.37
N ASN A 371 -18.16 -20.32 -1.53
CA ASN A 371 -17.12 -21.33 -1.74
C ASN A 371 -15.69 -20.72 -1.79
N ARG A 372 -15.53 -19.50 -1.29
CA ARG A 372 -14.21 -18.86 -1.23
C ARG A 372 -13.23 -19.65 -0.37
N LEU A 373 -12.00 -19.64 -0.79
CA LEU A 373 -10.95 -20.44 -0.17
C LEU A 373 -10.29 -19.67 1.00
N HIS A 374 -9.88 -20.37 2.02
CA HIS A 374 -8.91 -19.82 2.94
C HIS A 374 -7.58 -19.59 2.20
N TRP A 375 -6.79 -18.60 2.63
CA TRP A 375 -5.54 -18.24 1.97
C TRP A 375 -4.57 -19.43 1.83
N TYR A 376 -4.52 -20.33 2.79
CA TYR A 376 -3.65 -21.50 2.74
C TYR A 376 -4.14 -22.55 1.72
N ASP A 377 -5.44 -22.75 1.56
CA ASP A 377 -5.99 -23.61 0.51
C ASP A 377 -5.73 -23.02 -0.89
N TYR A 378 -5.85 -21.69 -1.03
CA TYR A 378 -5.53 -21.00 -2.28
C TYR A 378 -4.05 -21.15 -2.66
N ILE A 379 -3.12 -21.07 -1.69
CA ILE A 379 -1.69 -21.31 -1.95
C ILE A 379 -1.49 -22.73 -2.46
N ILE A 380 -2.10 -23.74 -1.82
CA ILE A 380 -2.02 -25.13 -2.27
C ILE A 380 -2.55 -25.25 -3.71
N GLU A 381 -3.75 -24.75 -4.00
CA GLU A 381 -4.34 -24.83 -5.34
C GLU A 381 -3.50 -24.16 -6.43
N THR A 382 -2.82 -23.07 -6.11
CA THR A 382 -1.99 -22.36 -7.09
C THR A 382 -0.60 -22.95 -7.30
N GLU A 383 -0.10 -23.76 -6.35
CA GLU A 383 1.18 -24.49 -6.49
C GLU A 383 0.96 -25.88 -7.12
N VAL A 384 -0.22 -26.46 -6.97
CA VAL A 384 -0.54 -27.80 -7.46
C VAL A 384 -1.20 -27.73 -8.83
N LYS A 385 -0.49 -28.23 -9.87
CA LYS A 385 -1.02 -28.29 -11.26
C LYS A 385 -1.68 -29.62 -11.60
N LYS A 386 -1.68 -30.60 -10.69
CA LYS A 386 -2.20 -31.96 -10.85
C LYS A 386 -2.86 -32.45 -9.55
N GLU A 387 -3.44 -33.63 -9.55
CA GLU A 387 -4.04 -34.16 -8.30
C GLU A 387 -2.98 -34.30 -7.18
N ILE A 388 -3.34 -33.92 -5.96
CA ILE A 388 -2.45 -33.96 -4.78
C ILE A 388 -1.92 -35.37 -4.53
N SER A 389 -2.73 -36.39 -4.79
CA SER A 389 -2.37 -37.81 -4.68
C SER A 389 -1.21 -38.23 -5.61
N SER A 390 -1.04 -37.52 -6.73
CA SER A 390 -0.01 -37.81 -7.74
C SER A 390 1.27 -36.98 -7.57
N LEU A 391 1.36 -36.15 -6.53
CA LEU A 391 2.55 -35.34 -6.27
C LEU A 391 3.73 -36.19 -5.79
N SER A 392 4.93 -35.94 -6.36
CA SER A 392 6.16 -36.54 -5.87
C SER A 392 6.54 -35.99 -4.49
N ILE A 393 7.47 -36.64 -3.81
CA ILE A 393 7.99 -36.19 -2.50
C ILE A 393 8.60 -34.79 -2.64
N GLU A 394 9.37 -34.56 -3.70
CA GLU A 394 10.04 -33.29 -3.98
C GLU A 394 9.02 -32.17 -4.20
N GLU A 395 7.94 -32.44 -4.97
CA GLU A 395 6.86 -31.46 -5.19
C GLU A 395 6.15 -31.10 -3.88
N LYS A 396 5.85 -32.09 -3.04
CA LYS A 396 5.27 -31.86 -1.72
C LYS A 396 6.18 -31.00 -0.84
N LEU A 397 7.51 -31.30 -0.82
CA LEU A 397 8.49 -30.52 -0.07
C LEU A 397 8.61 -29.09 -0.59
N MET A 398 8.55 -28.86 -1.91
CA MET A 398 8.55 -27.50 -2.49
C MET A 398 7.33 -26.71 -2.01
N ILE A 399 6.15 -27.32 -2.02
CA ILE A 399 4.91 -26.67 -1.55
C ILE A 399 5.04 -26.34 -0.06
N ILE A 400 5.47 -27.30 0.78
CA ILE A 400 5.67 -27.10 2.22
C ILE A 400 6.63 -25.95 2.49
N ASN A 401 7.79 -25.92 1.83
CA ASN A 401 8.77 -24.86 1.99
C ASN A 401 8.22 -23.48 1.60
N SER A 402 7.33 -23.42 0.62
CA SER A 402 6.67 -22.17 0.22
C SER A 402 5.80 -21.56 1.33
N PHE A 403 5.28 -22.40 2.25
CA PHE A 403 4.43 -21.96 3.35
C PHE A 403 5.17 -21.32 4.51
N TYR A 404 6.45 -21.66 4.74
CA TYR A 404 7.17 -21.18 5.91
C TYR A 404 7.17 -19.66 6.02
N ARG A 405 7.35 -18.95 4.91
CA ARG A 405 7.30 -17.47 4.86
C ARG A 405 5.95 -16.87 5.31
N TYR A 406 4.84 -17.60 5.09
CA TYR A 406 3.51 -17.17 5.54
C TYR A 406 3.31 -17.49 7.02
N LEU A 407 3.74 -18.67 7.47
CA LEU A 407 3.69 -19.07 8.88
C LEU A 407 4.52 -18.11 9.75
N ASP A 408 5.64 -17.60 9.25
CA ASP A 408 6.51 -16.66 9.97
C ASP A 408 5.79 -15.36 10.34
N VAL A 409 4.82 -14.90 9.56
CA VAL A 409 4.09 -13.65 9.79
C VAL A 409 2.77 -13.83 10.53
N VAL A 410 2.24 -15.05 10.64
CA VAL A 410 1.07 -15.36 11.48
C VAL A 410 1.48 -15.22 12.94
N LYS A 411 0.74 -14.41 13.72
CA LYS A 411 1.12 -14.10 15.11
C LYS A 411 0.69 -15.16 16.12
N SER A 412 -0.47 -15.78 15.91
CA SER A 412 -1.04 -16.76 16.82
C SER A 412 -0.39 -18.11 16.64
N GLU A 413 0.27 -18.61 17.68
CA GLU A 413 0.88 -19.96 17.66
C GLU A 413 -0.18 -21.07 17.50
N THR A 414 -1.36 -20.89 18.10
CA THR A 414 -2.47 -21.81 17.92
C THR A 414 -2.93 -21.85 16.47
N GLU A 415 -3.08 -20.70 15.83
CA GLU A 415 -3.44 -20.61 14.41
C GLU A 415 -2.39 -21.25 13.52
N LYS A 416 -1.09 -21.00 13.76
CA LYS A 416 0.01 -21.68 13.06
C LYS A 416 -0.10 -23.20 13.15
N GLN A 417 -0.34 -23.72 14.36
CA GLN A 417 -0.45 -25.18 14.56
C GLN A 417 -1.68 -25.77 13.86
N MET A 418 -2.79 -25.03 13.78
CA MET A 418 -3.97 -25.44 13.03
C MET A 418 -3.68 -25.44 11.52
N ILE A 419 -3.00 -24.44 11.00
CA ILE A 419 -2.61 -24.35 9.58
C ILE A 419 -1.62 -25.46 9.24
N ILE A 420 -0.59 -25.71 10.07
CA ILE A 420 0.36 -26.82 9.89
C ILE A 420 -0.39 -28.16 9.83
N SER A 421 -1.34 -28.39 10.74
CA SER A 421 -2.15 -29.61 10.75
C SER A 421 -3.00 -29.77 9.48
N HIS A 422 -3.56 -28.67 8.99
CA HIS A 422 -4.34 -28.64 7.75
C HIS A 422 -3.47 -28.97 6.53
N ILE A 423 -2.29 -28.33 6.41
CA ILE A 423 -1.33 -28.59 5.32
C ILE A 423 -0.85 -30.05 5.36
N ALA A 424 -0.51 -30.56 6.54
CA ALA A 424 -0.08 -31.95 6.74
C ALA A 424 -1.14 -32.95 6.26
N SER A 425 -2.40 -32.71 6.65
CA SER A 425 -3.54 -33.54 6.21
C SER A 425 -3.75 -33.47 4.69
N LYS A 426 -3.75 -32.28 4.11
CA LYS A 426 -3.95 -32.06 2.66
C LYS A 426 -2.89 -32.72 1.79
N LEU A 427 -1.61 -32.64 2.22
CA LEU A 427 -0.48 -33.19 1.46
C LEU A 427 -0.15 -34.65 1.86
N SER A 428 -0.92 -35.24 2.79
CA SER A 428 -0.68 -36.59 3.33
C SER A 428 0.75 -36.77 3.82
N VAL A 429 1.21 -35.86 4.70
CA VAL A 429 2.51 -35.90 5.37
C VAL A 429 2.32 -35.92 6.88
N ASP A 430 3.34 -36.41 7.60
CA ASP A 430 3.29 -36.43 9.05
C ASP A 430 3.36 -35.00 9.64
N ARG A 431 2.42 -34.66 10.52
CA ARG A 431 2.31 -33.34 11.14
C ARG A 431 3.51 -33.02 12.02
N GLU A 432 3.98 -33.99 12.79
CA GLU A 432 5.09 -33.76 13.74
C GLU A 432 6.40 -33.51 12.98
N ALA A 433 6.63 -34.27 11.89
CA ALA A 433 7.77 -34.05 11.00
C ALA A 433 7.73 -32.65 10.40
N LEU A 434 6.59 -32.23 9.84
CA LEU A 434 6.41 -30.89 9.27
C LEU A 434 6.66 -29.79 10.32
N ASN A 435 6.11 -29.94 11.52
CA ASN A 435 6.31 -28.99 12.61
C ASN A 435 7.76 -28.93 13.08
N LYS A 436 8.44 -30.09 13.18
CA LYS A 436 9.88 -30.13 13.52
C LYS A 436 10.73 -29.42 12.47
N ASP A 437 10.44 -29.62 11.19
CA ASP A 437 11.17 -28.97 10.11
C ASP A 437 10.92 -27.46 10.09
N TYR A 438 9.67 -27.01 10.30
CA TYR A 438 9.36 -25.59 10.47
C TYR A 438 10.13 -24.97 11.66
N LEU A 439 10.15 -25.64 12.83
CA LEU A 439 10.89 -25.17 14.00
C LEU A 439 12.41 -25.18 13.80
N ARG A 440 12.95 -26.09 12.98
CA ARG A 440 14.38 -26.09 12.60
C ARG A 440 14.71 -24.88 11.72
N THR A 441 13.88 -24.56 10.73
CA THR A 441 14.06 -23.34 9.90
C THR A 441 13.99 -22.07 10.74
N GLN A 442 13.12 -22.02 11.74
CA GLN A 442 13.06 -20.93 12.73
C GLN A 442 14.35 -20.86 13.57
N LYS A 443 14.87 -21.99 14.06
CA LYS A 443 16.11 -22.02 14.85
C LYS A 443 17.35 -21.66 14.04
N THR A 444 17.44 -22.06 12.78
CA THR A 444 18.51 -21.61 11.87
C THR A 444 18.39 -20.11 11.59
N ASN A 445 17.21 -19.59 11.42
CA ASN A 445 16.96 -18.15 11.34
C ASN A 445 17.19 -17.43 12.69
N HIS A 446 16.88 -18.07 13.85
CA HIS A 446 17.11 -17.53 15.19
C HIS A 446 18.58 -17.68 15.67
N ASN A 447 19.30 -18.73 15.31
CA ASN A 447 20.71 -18.86 15.64
C ASN A 447 21.60 -17.88 14.86
N VAL A 448 21.13 -17.42 13.70
CA VAL A 448 21.63 -16.21 13.05
C VAL A 448 21.25 -14.95 13.86
N SER A 449 20.17 -14.97 14.67
CA SER A 449 19.69 -13.79 15.42
C SER A 449 20.14 -13.72 16.90
N TYR A 450 20.56 -14.83 17.54
CA TYR A 450 20.93 -14.79 18.97
C TYR A 450 22.35 -14.29 19.24
N ASN A 451 23.22 -14.31 18.24
CA ASN A 451 24.50 -13.57 18.29
C ASN A 451 24.33 -12.11 17.84
N ASP A 452 23.12 -11.65 17.55
CA ASP A 452 22.86 -10.41 16.84
C ASP A 452 21.84 -9.45 17.50
N ASN A 453 21.55 -9.60 18.83
CA ASN A 453 20.82 -8.56 19.57
C ASN A 453 21.60 -7.21 19.71
N ARG A 454 22.80 -7.13 19.14
CA ARG A 454 23.49 -5.88 18.74
C ARG A 454 23.39 -5.60 17.24
N LYS A 455 22.65 -6.40 16.42
CA LYS A 455 22.58 -6.34 14.95
C LYS A 455 21.16 -6.34 14.36
N ILE A 456 20.07 -6.28 15.16
CA ILE A 456 18.67 -6.21 14.67
C ILE A 456 18.34 -4.84 13.98
N ILE A 457 19.29 -3.90 13.99
CA ILE A 457 19.25 -2.74 13.10
C ILE A 457 19.79 -3.05 11.68
N LYS A 458 20.28 -4.29 11.40
CA LYS A 458 21.02 -4.63 10.17
C LYS A 458 20.31 -5.52 9.15
N ASN A 459 19.14 -6.11 9.38
CA ASN A 459 18.49 -7.02 8.41
C ASN A 459 17.67 -6.35 7.30
N ASN A 460 17.57 -5.00 7.31
CA ASN A 460 17.23 -4.25 6.10
C ASN A 460 18.46 -3.99 5.20
N THR A 461 19.66 -4.40 5.61
CA THR A 461 20.90 -4.16 4.89
C THR A 461 21.32 -5.29 3.96
N ASP A 462 20.87 -6.55 4.15
CA ASP A 462 21.26 -7.66 3.25
C ASP A 462 20.57 -7.58 1.86
N ASN A 463 19.37 -7.01 1.75
CA ASN A 463 18.79 -6.66 0.45
C ASN A 463 19.49 -5.45 -0.20
N LYS A 464 20.13 -4.58 0.58
CA LYS A 464 20.85 -3.40 0.07
C LYS A 464 22.10 -3.78 -0.74
N PHE A 465 22.74 -4.90 -0.40
CA PHE A 465 23.98 -5.37 -1.02
C PHE A 465 23.78 -6.61 -1.92
N TYR A 466 22.53 -6.91 -2.28
CA TYR A 466 22.21 -8.05 -3.15
C TYR A 466 22.96 -7.98 -4.49
N TYR A 467 23.01 -6.82 -5.11
CA TYR A 467 23.67 -6.62 -6.41
C TYR A 467 25.20 -6.74 -6.32
N GLU A 468 25.79 -6.27 -5.23
CA GLU A 468 27.23 -6.40 -4.97
C GLU A 468 27.64 -7.88 -4.79
N ASN A 469 26.88 -8.64 -3.99
CA ASN A 469 27.12 -10.09 -3.84
C ASN A 469 26.91 -10.84 -5.16
N SER A 470 25.90 -10.47 -5.93
CA SER A 470 25.63 -11.06 -7.25
C SER A 470 26.74 -10.80 -8.25
N LEU A 471 27.38 -9.62 -8.18
CA LEU A 471 28.55 -9.30 -8.97
C LEU A 471 29.72 -10.26 -8.65
N ILE A 472 30.02 -10.47 -7.35
CA ILE A 472 31.09 -11.43 -6.95
C ILE A 472 30.80 -12.83 -7.48
N TYR A 473 29.54 -13.30 -7.42
CA TYR A 473 29.15 -14.61 -7.89
C TYR A 473 29.31 -14.74 -9.41
N LEU A 474 28.90 -13.71 -10.16
CA LEU A 474 29.06 -13.67 -11.62
C LEU A 474 30.54 -13.70 -12.00
N LEU A 475 31.38 -12.86 -11.37
CA LEU A 475 32.81 -12.76 -11.69
C LEU A 475 33.59 -14.01 -11.31
N ALA A 476 33.28 -14.62 -10.14
CA ALA A 476 33.93 -15.86 -9.73
C ALA A 476 33.60 -17.05 -10.64
N LEU A 477 32.39 -17.09 -11.20
CA LEU A 477 31.98 -18.13 -12.17
C LEU A 477 32.39 -17.81 -13.60
N ASN A 478 32.74 -16.55 -13.90
CA ASN A 478 33.13 -16.07 -15.23
C ASN A 478 34.33 -15.12 -15.10
N PRO A 479 35.55 -15.62 -14.80
CA PRO A 479 36.72 -14.76 -14.57
C PRO A 479 37.12 -13.88 -15.77
N SER A 480 36.71 -14.24 -16.98
CA SER A 480 36.91 -13.42 -18.20
C SER A 480 36.26 -12.04 -18.12
N LEU A 481 35.19 -11.89 -17.30
CA LEU A 481 34.48 -10.63 -17.12
C LEU A 481 35.13 -9.66 -16.11
N ILE A 482 36.16 -10.13 -15.36
CA ILE A 482 36.77 -9.32 -14.29
C ILE A 482 37.34 -8.00 -14.83
N LYS A 483 38.03 -8.04 -15.96
CA LYS A 483 38.63 -6.81 -16.56
C LYS A 483 37.59 -5.82 -17.09
N GLU A 484 36.44 -6.29 -17.49
CA GLU A 484 35.33 -5.45 -17.93
C GLU A 484 34.66 -4.82 -16.71
N ALA A 485 34.40 -5.59 -15.67
CA ALA A 485 33.88 -5.09 -14.41
C ALA A 485 34.82 -4.02 -13.77
N GLU A 486 36.15 -4.23 -13.81
CA GLU A 486 37.16 -3.31 -13.29
C GLU A 486 37.09 -1.93 -13.95
N ARG A 487 36.79 -1.87 -15.27
CA ARG A 487 36.67 -0.60 -16.01
C ARG A 487 35.42 0.18 -15.60
N GLU A 488 34.36 -0.50 -15.23
CA GLU A 488 33.05 0.09 -15.00
C GLU A 488 32.71 0.31 -13.52
N ILE A 489 33.27 -0.50 -12.62
CA ILE A 489 33.00 -0.46 -11.18
C ILE A 489 34.29 -0.22 -10.41
N SER A 490 34.43 0.98 -9.83
CA SER A 490 35.51 1.25 -8.88
C SER A 490 35.24 0.52 -7.55
N VAL A 491 36.31 0.16 -6.83
CA VAL A 491 36.25 -0.52 -5.52
C VAL A 491 35.38 0.25 -4.51
N ASP A 492 35.36 1.58 -4.59
CA ASP A 492 34.59 2.46 -3.68
C ASP A 492 33.07 2.35 -3.86
N LEU A 493 32.61 1.86 -5.00
CA LEU A 493 31.18 1.60 -5.25
C LEU A 493 30.66 0.38 -4.50
N ILE A 494 31.55 -0.53 -4.10
CA ILE A 494 31.19 -1.71 -3.29
C ILE A 494 31.20 -1.30 -1.81
N LYS A 495 30.03 -1.19 -1.22
CA LYS A 495 29.86 -0.63 0.13
C LYS A 495 29.97 -1.67 1.25
N LYS A 496 29.72 -2.96 0.95
CA LYS A 496 29.84 -4.06 1.92
C LYS A 496 31.30 -4.48 2.04
N ASP A 497 31.91 -4.32 3.22
CA ASP A 497 33.35 -4.54 3.45
C ASP A 497 33.83 -5.92 2.99
N ILE A 498 33.14 -6.99 3.35
CA ILE A 498 33.51 -8.37 2.95
C ILE A 498 33.39 -8.57 1.42
N THR A 499 32.39 -7.97 0.79
CA THR A 499 32.19 -8.06 -0.67
C THR A 499 33.23 -7.23 -1.40
N ARG A 500 33.62 -6.08 -0.84
CA ARG A 500 34.71 -5.23 -1.34
C ARG A 500 36.04 -5.97 -1.29
N GLU A 501 36.32 -6.68 -0.18
CA GLU A 501 37.53 -7.51 -0.05
C GLU A 501 37.56 -8.60 -1.10
N PHE A 502 36.45 -9.30 -1.33
CA PHE A 502 36.37 -10.32 -2.39
C PHE A 502 36.51 -9.74 -3.78
N TYR A 503 35.95 -8.56 -4.04
CA TYR A 503 36.12 -7.86 -5.30
C TYR A 503 37.60 -7.52 -5.55
N ILE A 504 38.29 -6.95 -4.56
CA ILE A 504 39.74 -6.64 -4.63
C ILE A 504 40.54 -7.93 -4.93
N ARG A 505 40.26 -9.04 -4.26
CA ARG A 505 40.93 -10.33 -4.50
C ARG A 505 40.71 -10.82 -5.93
N LEU A 506 39.48 -10.75 -6.45
CA LEU A 506 39.19 -11.15 -7.82
C LEU A 506 39.91 -10.28 -8.85
N LEU A 507 40.09 -8.98 -8.61
CA LEU A 507 40.83 -8.06 -9.50
C LEU A 507 42.34 -8.42 -9.62
N THR A 508 42.90 -9.20 -8.72
CA THR A 508 44.30 -9.67 -8.82
C THR A 508 44.47 -10.85 -9.79
N LEU A 509 43.38 -11.43 -10.29
CA LEU A 509 43.44 -12.57 -11.21
C LEU A 509 43.79 -12.16 -12.64
N ASN A 510 44.53 -13.01 -13.32
CA ASN A 510 44.88 -12.82 -14.74
C ASN A 510 43.70 -13.20 -15.66
N LYS A 511 43.75 -12.77 -16.95
CA LYS A 511 42.72 -13.04 -17.96
C LYS A 511 42.47 -14.54 -18.20
N GLU A 512 43.46 -15.39 -17.92
CA GLU A 512 43.41 -16.83 -18.16
C GLU A 512 43.02 -17.62 -16.90
N ALA A 513 42.63 -16.94 -15.80
CA ALA A 513 42.26 -17.58 -14.58
C ALA A 513 41.04 -18.49 -14.76
N SER A 514 41.09 -19.65 -14.14
CA SER A 514 39.98 -20.61 -14.09
C SER A 514 38.94 -20.23 -13.02
N VAL A 515 37.77 -20.85 -13.06
CA VAL A 515 36.77 -20.75 -12.00
C VAL A 515 37.34 -21.25 -10.65
N GLU A 516 38.18 -22.27 -10.70
CA GLU A 516 38.84 -22.84 -9.51
C GLU A 516 39.79 -21.80 -8.88
N ASP A 517 40.59 -21.12 -9.68
CA ASP A 517 41.47 -20.02 -9.20
C ASP A 517 40.66 -18.91 -8.54
N ALA A 518 39.53 -18.52 -9.14
CA ALA A 518 38.65 -17.49 -8.60
C ALA A 518 38.01 -17.91 -7.28
N LEU A 519 37.59 -19.16 -7.14
CA LEU A 519 37.03 -19.66 -5.88
C LEU A 519 38.11 -19.80 -4.78
N ASN A 520 39.31 -20.23 -5.15
CA ASN A 520 40.45 -20.40 -4.22
C ASN A 520 40.90 -19.04 -3.66
N ILE A 521 40.96 -17.98 -4.50
CA ILE A 521 41.41 -16.67 -4.06
C ILE A 521 40.44 -16.00 -3.10
N LEU A 522 39.14 -16.36 -3.13
CA LEU A 522 38.15 -15.88 -2.17
C LEU A 522 38.43 -16.42 -0.75
N GLY A 523 39.09 -17.56 -0.63
CA GLY A 523 39.56 -18.10 0.64
C GLY A 523 38.46 -18.49 1.63
N ASN A 524 37.25 -18.78 1.15
CA ASN A 524 36.09 -19.11 1.99
C ASN A 524 35.28 -20.26 1.34
N GLU A 525 35.43 -21.46 1.88
CA GLU A 525 34.81 -22.69 1.38
C GLU A 525 33.26 -22.60 1.37
N HIS A 526 32.67 -21.99 2.37
CA HIS A 526 31.22 -21.81 2.44
C HIS A 526 30.70 -20.90 1.29
N ILE A 527 31.41 -19.83 1.00
CA ILE A 527 31.06 -18.93 -0.11
C ILE A 527 31.32 -19.61 -1.44
N ALA A 528 32.41 -20.35 -1.59
CA ALA A 528 32.69 -21.14 -2.79
C ALA A 528 31.55 -22.12 -3.09
N ASN A 529 31.06 -22.84 -2.09
CA ASN A 529 29.92 -23.74 -2.22
C ASN A 529 28.62 -23.01 -2.58
N GLN A 530 28.37 -21.82 -2.01
CA GLN A 530 27.23 -20.99 -2.39
C GLN A 530 27.29 -20.51 -3.85
N ILE A 531 28.48 -20.14 -4.31
CA ILE A 531 28.70 -19.72 -5.71
C ILE A 531 28.45 -20.90 -6.65
N LEU A 532 29.01 -22.07 -6.36
CA LEU A 532 28.85 -23.27 -7.17
C LEU A 532 27.40 -23.74 -7.25
N SER A 533 26.64 -23.65 -6.14
CA SER A 533 25.21 -23.99 -6.12
C SER A 533 24.36 -23.11 -7.05
N ARG A 534 24.85 -21.93 -7.41
CA ARG A 534 24.18 -20.96 -8.31
C ARG A 534 24.77 -20.92 -9.73
N LYS A 535 25.67 -21.85 -10.07
CA LYS A 535 26.34 -21.90 -11.39
C LYS A 535 25.37 -21.78 -12.56
N LYS A 536 24.24 -22.51 -12.54
CA LYS A 536 23.22 -22.46 -13.59
C LYS A 536 22.62 -21.05 -13.77
N LEU A 537 22.51 -20.27 -12.69
CA LEU A 537 21.94 -18.91 -12.75
C LEU A 537 22.89 -17.90 -13.40
N TYR A 538 24.22 -18.12 -13.33
CA TYR A 538 25.25 -17.19 -13.79
C TYR A 538 26.07 -17.71 -14.99
N SER A 539 25.57 -18.73 -15.70
CA SER A 539 26.22 -19.31 -16.88
C SER A 539 25.59 -18.91 -18.22
N GLU A 540 24.43 -18.27 -18.21
CA GLU A 540 23.71 -17.82 -19.41
C GLU A 540 23.58 -16.29 -19.40
N ASN A 541 23.68 -15.66 -20.58
CA ASN A 541 23.55 -14.19 -20.77
C ASN A 541 24.49 -13.39 -19.85
N ILE A 542 25.76 -13.82 -19.74
CA ILE A 542 26.68 -13.30 -18.73
C ILE A 542 27.00 -11.81 -18.91
N TYR A 543 27.07 -11.32 -20.14
CA TYR A 543 27.32 -9.89 -20.44
C TYR A 543 26.13 -9.02 -20.09
N GLU A 544 24.90 -9.40 -20.47
CA GLU A 544 23.68 -8.69 -20.09
C GLU A 544 23.52 -8.61 -18.56
N LYS A 545 23.83 -9.70 -17.86
CA LYS A 545 23.81 -9.73 -16.38
C LYS A 545 24.85 -8.81 -15.78
N LEU A 546 26.05 -8.74 -16.38
CA LEU A 546 27.09 -7.82 -15.91
C LEU A 546 26.63 -6.37 -16.07
N GLU A 547 26.11 -5.99 -17.23
CA GLU A 547 25.56 -4.65 -17.48
C GLU A 547 24.44 -4.28 -16.52
N GLU A 548 23.48 -5.19 -16.29
CA GLU A 548 22.40 -4.98 -15.32
C GLU A 548 22.95 -4.71 -13.90
N LEU A 549 23.91 -5.51 -13.45
CA LEU A 549 24.52 -5.36 -12.14
C LEU A 549 25.30 -4.04 -12.00
N ILE A 550 26.03 -3.64 -13.05
CA ILE A 550 26.75 -2.36 -13.12
C ILE A 550 25.76 -1.19 -12.93
N ILE A 551 24.67 -1.18 -13.71
CA ILE A 551 23.64 -0.15 -13.63
C ILE A 551 23.01 -0.10 -12.23
N LYS A 552 22.68 -1.24 -11.63
CA LYS A 552 22.07 -1.32 -10.31
C LYS A 552 22.99 -0.82 -9.18
N ILE A 553 24.29 -1.18 -9.26
CA ILE A 553 25.28 -0.73 -8.25
C ILE A 553 25.51 0.78 -8.37
N LYS A 554 25.73 1.33 -9.57
CA LYS A 554 25.89 2.76 -9.82
C LYS A 554 24.65 3.56 -9.42
N SER A 555 23.46 3.07 -9.75
CA SER A 555 22.16 3.67 -9.37
C SER A 555 21.97 3.69 -7.86
N GLY A 556 22.36 2.62 -7.16
CA GLY A 556 22.30 2.54 -5.69
C GLY A 556 23.23 3.53 -4.98
N ASP A 557 24.41 3.80 -5.54
CA ASP A 557 25.33 4.81 -5.01
C ASP A 557 24.76 6.23 -5.18
N ILE A 558 24.17 6.54 -6.33
CA ILE A 558 23.48 7.82 -6.57
C ILE A 558 22.33 8.01 -5.59
N ASP A 559 21.51 7.00 -5.35
CA ASP A 559 20.41 7.09 -4.37
C ASP A 559 20.91 7.28 -2.94
N SER A 560 22.05 6.65 -2.58
CA SER A 560 22.70 6.83 -1.27
C SER A 560 23.19 8.26 -1.08
N LYS A 561 23.85 8.85 -2.07
CA LYS A 561 24.30 10.24 -2.06
C LYS A 561 23.13 11.23 -1.96
N ARG A 562 22.05 10.98 -2.69
CA ARG A 562 20.81 11.77 -2.57
C ARG A 562 20.23 11.74 -1.16
N MET A 563 20.17 10.58 -0.54
CA MET A 563 19.66 10.42 0.82
C MET A 563 20.56 11.12 1.84
N GLU A 564 21.86 11.09 1.64
CA GLU A 564 22.82 11.82 2.49
C GLU A 564 22.61 13.34 2.43
N ILE A 565 22.44 13.90 1.23
CA ILE A 565 22.13 15.33 1.05
C ILE A 565 20.81 15.69 1.73
N ILE A 566 19.78 14.84 1.60
CA ILE A 566 18.45 15.05 2.19
C ILE A 566 18.53 14.97 3.73
N ASN A 567 19.25 14.00 4.28
CA ASN A 567 19.34 13.77 5.72
C ASN A 567 20.22 14.83 6.44
N ASN A 568 21.19 15.41 5.72
CA ASN A 568 22.05 16.50 6.22
C ASN A 568 21.38 17.88 6.11
N HIS A 569 20.07 17.94 5.86
CA HIS A 569 19.31 19.17 5.86
C HIS A 569 19.00 19.60 7.30
N SER A 570 19.54 20.75 7.74
CA SER A 570 19.21 21.37 9.02
C SER A 570 18.07 22.40 8.83
N LEU A 571 17.22 22.55 9.84
CA LEU A 571 16.13 23.56 9.85
C LEU A 571 16.68 25.01 9.84
N ASN A 572 17.98 25.17 10.04
CA ASN A 572 18.68 26.48 10.07
C ASN A 572 19.47 26.77 8.80
N ASP A 573 19.42 25.92 7.78
CA ASP A 573 20.08 26.15 6.50
C ASP A 573 19.52 27.41 5.83
N GLY A 574 20.38 28.36 5.45
CA GLY A 574 19.99 29.54 4.71
C GLY A 574 19.47 29.22 3.31
N PHE A 575 18.72 30.14 2.71
CA PHE A 575 18.06 29.92 1.39
C PHE A 575 19.06 29.51 0.30
N GLU A 576 20.29 30.09 0.29
CA GLU A 576 21.32 29.73 -0.68
C GLU A 576 21.78 28.29 -0.55
N ALA A 577 22.00 27.79 0.68
CA ALA A 577 22.38 26.40 0.93
C ALA A 577 21.29 25.41 0.51
N ILE A 578 20.02 25.77 0.68
CA ILE A 578 18.89 24.95 0.21
C ILE A 578 18.87 24.89 -1.32
N CYS A 579 19.11 26.00 -1.99
CA CYS A 579 19.17 26.07 -3.46
C CYS A 579 20.35 25.26 -4.02
N GLU A 580 21.50 25.29 -3.36
CA GLU A 580 22.69 24.53 -3.76
C GLU A 580 22.44 23.01 -3.64
N LYS A 581 21.91 22.54 -2.51
CA LYS A 581 21.50 21.14 -2.30
C LYS A 581 20.45 20.68 -3.31
N ALA A 582 19.50 21.55 -3.66
CA ALA A 582 18.48 21.23 -4.66
C ALA A 582 19.09 21.06 -6.06
N ARG A 583 20.10 21.89 -6.42
CA ARG A 583 20.85 21.75 -7.68
C ARG A 583 21.64 20.44 -7.71
N GLU A 584 22.28 20.08 -6.61
CA GLU A 584 23.07 18.86 -6.48
C GLU A 584 22.17 17.61 -6.63
N ILE A 585 21.01 17.59 -5.98
CA ILE A 585 20.00 16.52 -6.15
C ILE A 585 19.52 16.45 -7.61
N HIS A 586 19.32 17.57 -8.27
CA HIS A 586 18.92 17.62 -9.68
C HIS A 586 19.99 17.01 -10.61
N LEU A 587 21.27 17.31 -10.37
CA LEU A 587 22.37 16.73 -11.11
C LEU A 587 22.48 15.22 -10.92
N LEU A 588 22.31 14.72 -9.70
CA LEU A 588 22.29 13.30 -9.39
C LEU A 588 21.11 12.59 -10.09
N ASN A 589 19.94 13.21 -10.16
CA ASN A 589 18.80 12.66 -10.90
C ASN A 589 19.11 12.55 -12.40
N LYS A 590 19.71 13.55 -13.00
CA LYS A 590 20.16 13.50 -14.42
C LYS A 590 21.19 12.40 -14.67
N GLN A 591 22.13 12.19 -13.77
CA GLN A 591 23.11 11.11 -13.87
C GLN A 591 22.41 9.76 -13.83
N LYS A 592 21.42 9.57 -12.96
CA LYS A 592 20.63 8.34 -12.86
C LYS A 592 19.83 8.07 -14.13
N GLU A 593 19.20 9.10 -14.70
CA GLU A 593 18.46 8.97 -15.98
C GLU A 593 19.35 8.53 -17.13
N LYS A 594 20.58 9.08 -17.22
CA LYS A 594 21.56 8.68 -18.25
C LYS A 594 22.02 7.22 -18.11
N LEU A 595 22.16 6.70 -16.89
CA LEU A 595 22.52 5.30 -16.66
C LEU A 595 21.43 4.33 -17.18
N HIS A 596 20.15 4.73 -17.11
CA HIS A 596 19.04 3.92 -17.60
C HIS A 596 18.80 4.06 -19.11
N GLN A 597 19.19 5.19 -19.74
CA GLN A 597 19.05 5.41 -21.17
C GLN A 597 20.18 4.76 -22.00
N GLY A 598 21.32 4.44 -21.39
CA GLY A 598 22.43 3.73 -22.02
C GLY A 598 22.21 2.22 -22.17
N SER A 599 21.15 1.66 -21.55
CA SER A 599 20.80 0.24 -21.63
C SER A 599 19.84 -0.12 -22.78
N ASP A 600 19.37 0.87 -23.55
CA ASP A 600 18.43 0.70 -24.67
C ASP A 600 19.13 0.80 -26.06
N LEU A 601 20.46 0.76 -26.10
CA LEU A 601 21.29 0.68 -27.29
C LEU A 601 22.08 -0.64 -27.32
#